data_f611cbfa41d3906a634afae14f10ba2c
#
_entry.id   f611cbfa41d3906a634afae14f10ba2c
#
_cell.length_a   1.000
_cell.length_b   1.000
_cell.length_c   1.000
_cell.angle_alpha   90.00
_cell.angle_beta   90.00
_cell.angle_gamma   90.00
#
_symmetry.space_group_name_H-M   'P 1'
#
loop_
_entity.id
_entity.type
_entity.pdbx_description
1 polymer ?
#
loop_
_entity_poly.entity_id
_entity_poly.type
_entity_poly.pdbx_seq_one_letter_code
_entity_poly.pdbx_strand_id
1 'polypeptide(L)'
;LMALLAAKTGNLELVKYIVEYSRASMNIHDDNNKNMLHYAAMSGSVPTCRYLVERVGMSPLSGDINLQTPFEVAHQNHFIELEEYFESVVGHKLSEMYHNPIRTGMYPDPSIVRVEDDYYMVNSSFIFYPCIPVSHSKDLIHWKIIGYAITEPEWAALDDLEGGRGYWAPDISYYKGRFYITAT
;
A
#
# COMPACT_ATOMS: atom_id res chain seq x y z
N LEU A 1 17.12 16.30 14.42
CA LEU A 1 16.11 16.06 15.47
C LEU A 1 15.30 17.32 15.80
N MET A 2 15.93 18.48 16.08
CA MET A 2 15.19 19.73 16.41
C MET A 2 14.16 20.12 15.35
N ALA A 3 14.49 20.02 14.06
CA ALA A 3 13.57 20.38 12.98
C ALA A 3 12.33 19.47 12.94
N LEU A 4 12.49 18.17 13.18
CA LEU A 4 11.38 17.23 13.27
C LEU A 4 10.45 17.56 14.44
N LEU A 5 11.03 17.85 15.61
CA LEU A 5 10.26 18.24 16.79
C LEU A 5 9.53 19.57 16.60
N ALA A 6 10.18 20.56 15.96
CA ALA A 6 9.53 21.81 15.61
C ALA A 6 8.33 21.60 14.68
N ALA A 7 8.48 20.77 13.65
CA ALA A 7 7.37 20.40 12.77
C ALA A 7 6.23 19.74 13.52
N LYS A 8 6.52 18.88 14.50
CA LYS A 8 5.52 18.21 15.36
C LYS A 8 4.69 19.18 16.20
N THR A 9 5.23 20.35 16.54
CA THR A 9 4.46 21.37 17.29
C THR A 9 3.38 22.04 16.44
N GLY A 10 3.47 21.94 15.12
CA GLY A 10 2.61 22.66 14.19
C GLY A 10 2.85 24.18 14.14
N ASN A 11 3.89 24.67 14.84
CA ASN A 11 4.20 26.09 14.89
C ASN A 11 4.93 26.54 13.62
N LEU A 12 4.21 27.19 12.73
CA LEU A 12 4.71 27.66 11.44
C LEU A 12 5.92 28.59 11.57
N GLU A 13 5.90 29.54 12.49
CA GLU A 13 6.99 30.52 12.65
C GLU A 13 8.28 29.85 13.14
N LEU A 14 8.15 28.87 14.04
CA LEU A 14 9.31 28.09 14.49
C LEU A 14 9.89 27.25 13.35
N VAL A 15 9.03 26.62 12.54
CA VAL A 15 9.46 25.84 11.37
C VAL A 15 10.13 26.71 10.33
N LYS A 16 9.56 27.87 10.01
CA LYS A 16 10.18 28.86 9.10
C LYS A 16 11.57 29.29 9.62
N TYR A 17 11.65 29.63 10.89
CA TYR A 17 12.92 30.04 11.49
C TYR A 17 14.00 28.96 11.32
N ILE A 18 13.67 27.71 11.58
CA ILE A 18 14.59 26.58 11.43
C ILE A 18 14.97 26.37 9.97
N VAL A 19 14.00 26.39 9.05
CA VAL A 19 14.26 26.23 7.61
C VAL A 19 15.13 27.33 7.05
N GLU A 20 14.87 28.55 7.40
CA GLU A 20 15.54 29.72 6.82
C GLU A 20 16.90 30.02 7.46
N TYR A 21 17.06 29.82 8.75
CA TYR A 21 18.26 30.21 9.50
C TYR A 21 19.14 29.05 9.96
N SER A 22 18.63 27.82 10.04
CA SER A 22 19.50 26.70 10.33
C SER A 22 20.22 26.24 9.05
N ARG A 23 21.55 26.04 9.16
CA ARG A 23 22.33 25.43 8.06
C ARG A 23 22.13 23.92 7.96
N ALA A 24 21.14 23.36 8.68
CA ALA A 24 20.85 21.93 8.65
C ALA A 24 20.23 21.52 7.31
N SER A 25 20.58 20.34 6.85
CA SER A 25 19.92 19.77 5.69
C SER A 25 18.41 19.63 5.96
N MET A 26 17.58 20.08 5.00
CA MET A 26 16.13 19.86 5.07
C MET A 26 15.74 18.40 4.83
N ASN A 27 16.68 17.59 4.41
CA ASN A 27 16.50 16.15 4.18
C ASN A 27 16.76 15.32 5.45
N ILE A 28 16.22 15.79 6.59
CA ILE A 28 16.35 15.14 7.90
C ILE A 28 15.22 14.14 8.07
N HIS A 29 15.59 12.94 8.53
CA HIS A 29 14.68 11.85 8.85
C HIS A 29 14.99 11.30 10.25
N ASP A 30 13.99 10.72 10.89
CA ASP A 30 14.20 9.89 12.09
C ASP A 30 14.62 8.45 11.71
N ASP A 31 14.77 7.59 12.71
CA ASP A 31 15.16 6.18 12.54
C ASP A 31 14.11 5.36 11.76
N ASN A 32 12.88 5.87 11.68
CA ASN A 32 11.79 5.29 10.88
C ASN A 32 11.64 5.94 9.51
N ASN A 33 12.61 6.74 9.08
CA ASN A 33 12.58 7.49 7.83
C ASN A 33 11.43 8.52 7.74
N LYS A 34 10.87 8.97 8.87
CA LYS A 34 9.87 10.04 8.89
C LYS A 34 10.56 11.41 8.75
N ASN A 35 10.12 12.19 7.76
CA ASN A 35 10.62 13.55 7.52
C ASN A 35 9.79 14.62 8.27
N MET A 36 10.15 15.90 8.08
CA MET A 36 9.44 17.01 8.71
C MET A 36 7.94 17.07 8.36
N LEU A 37 7.57 16.68 7.14
CA LEU A 37 6.16 16.71 6.72
C LEU A 37 5.32 15.63 7.43
N HIS A 38 5.89 14.45 7.73
CA HIS A 38 5.22 13.45 8.58
C HIS A 38 4.92 14.00 9.97
N TYR A 39 5.91 14.68 10.58
CA TYR A 39 5.76 15.27 11.91
C TYR A 39 4.79 16.46 11.92
N ALA A 40 4.78 17.29 10.87
CA ALA A 40 3.80 18.36 10.71
C ALA A 40 2.39 17.80 10.52
N ALA A 41 2.23 16.72 9.76
CA ALA A 41 0.95 16.04 9.58
C ALA A 41 0.40 15.48 10.90
N MET A 42 1.27 14.98 11.80
CA MET A 42 0.86 14.55 13.15
C MET A 42 0.25 15.68 13.98
N SER A 43 0.61 16.93 13.71
CA SER A 43 0.05 18.10 14.42
C SER A 43 -1.29 18.59 13.85
N GLY A 44 -1.67 18.17 12.65
CA GLY A 44 -2.84 18.66 11.93
C GLY A 44 -2.72 20.09 11.41
N SER A 45 -1.52 20.72 11.51
CA SER A 45 -1.32 22.11 11.12
C SER A 45 -1.24 22.28 9.60
N VAL A 46 -2.36 22.62 8.96
CA VAL A 46 -2.42 22.92 7.52
C VAL A 46 -1.42 24.00 7.12
N PRO A 47 -1.27 25.14 7.84
CA PRO A 47 -0.30 26.18 7.47
C PRO A 47 1.15 25.69 7.47
N THR A 48 1.52 24.85 8.43
CA THR A 48 2.89 24.28 8.52
C THR A 48 3.13 23.27 7.41
N CYS A 49 2.17 22.37 7.16
CA CYS A 49 2.26 21.41 6.06
C CYS A 49 2.33 22.13 4.70
N ARG A 50 1.52 23.15 4.48
CA ARG A 50 1.54 23.98 3.27
C ARG A 50 2.91 24.60 3.03
N TYR A 51 3.51 25.19 4.06
CA TYR A 51 4.85 25.74 3.95
C TYR A 51 5.90 24.69 3.55
N LEU A 52 5.88 23.52 4.19
CA LEU A 52 6.80 22.43 3.90
C LEU A 52 6.62 21.86 2.48
N VAL A 53 5.39 21.82 1.98
CA VAL A 53 5.11 21.36 0.61
C VAL A 53 5.51 22.44 -0.41
N GLU A 54 5.01 23.66 -0.27
CA GLU A 54 5.11 24.69 -1.31
C GLU A 54 6.47 25.40 -1.32
N ARG A 55 7.15 25.55 -0.17
CA ARG A 55 8.42 26.27 -0.05
C ARG A 55 9.63 25.36 0.09
N VAL A 56 9.48 24.24 0.78
CA VAL A 56 10.57 23.27 0.97
C VAL A 56 10.55 22.17 -0.08
N GLY A 57 9.41 21.94 -0.73
CA GLY A 57 9.26 20.97 -1.80
C GLY A 57 9.06 19.53 -1.29
N MET A 58 8.56 19.35 -0.06
CA MET A 58 8.29 18.03 0.48
C MET A 58 7.03 17.43 -0.13
N SER A 59 7.07 16.14 -0.44
CA SER A 59 5.93 15.43 -1.01
C SER A 59 5.02 14.85 0.08
N PRO A 60 3.69 15.05 0.00
CA PRO A 60 2.74 14.38 0.88
C PRO A 60 2.65 12.86 0.66
N LEU A 61 3.29 12.34 -0.41
CA LEU A 61 3.36 10.92 -0.75
C LEU A 61 4.69 10.25 -0.37
N SER A 62 5.60 10.95 0.33
CA SER A 62 6.84 10.34 0.81
C SER A 62 6.54 9.30 1.89
N GLY A 63 6.86 8.03 1.65
CA GLY A 63 6.69 6.96 2.64
C GLY A 63 7.81 6.88 3.66
N ASP A 64 7.48 6.58 4.91
CA ASP A 64 8.43 6.12 5.93
C ASP A 64 8.87 4.66 5.68
N ILE A 65 9.57 4.02 6.62
CA ILE A 65 10.00 2.61 6.48
C ILE A 65 8.82 1.62 6.37
N ASN A 66 7.63 2.00 6.84
CA ASN A 66 6.41 1.21 6.73
C ASN A 66 5.53 1.67 5.56
N LEU A 67 6.07 2.51 4.68
CA LEU A 67 5.37 3.16 3.57
C LEU A 67 4.26 4.12 4.02
N GLN A 68 4.17 4.45 5.31
CA GLN A 68 3.20 5.43 5.82
C GLN A 68 3.58 6.84 5.31
N THR A 69 2.65 7.52 4.67
CA THR A 69 2.83 8.85 4.10
C THR A 69 2.30 9.95 5.04
N PRO A 70 2.73 11.22 4.88
CA PRO A 70 2.11 12.36 5.58
C PRO A 70 0.59 12.45 5.37
N PHE A 71 0.08 12.11 4.18
CA PHE A 71 -1.36 12.03 3.94
C PHE A 71 -2.03 10.99 4.84
N GLU A 72 -1.49 9.76 4.92
CA GLU A 72 -2.07 8.72 5.77
C GLU A 72 -2.02 9.08 7.25
N VAL A 73 -0.97 9.79 7.69
CA VAL A 73 -0.91 10.33 9.05
C VAL A 73 -2.08 11.30 9.29
N ALA A 74 -2.36 12.20 8.35
CA ALA A 74 -3.51 13.10 8.44
C ALA A 74 -4.83 12.34 8.46
N HIS A 75 -5.00 11.37 7.57
CA HIS A 75 -6.19 10.53 7.44
C HIS A 75 -6.48 9.72 8.70
N GLN A 76 -5.48 9.05 9.27
CA GLN A 76 -5.61 8.27 10.52
C GLN A 76 -6.00 9.13 11.72
N ASN A 77 -5.61 10.41 11.71
CA ASN A 77 -5.96 11.36 12.76
C ASN A 77 -7.24 12.19 12.46
N HIS A 78 -7.91 11.92 11.35
CA HIS A 78 -9.13 12.59 10.90
C HIS A 78 -8.97 14.12 10.74
N PHE A 79 -7.82 14.56 10.23
CA PHE A 79 -7.54 15.96 9.91
C PHE A 79 -8.06 16.32 8.51
N ILE A 80 -9.37 16.41 8.34
CA ILE A 80 -10.08 16.55 7.05
C ILE A 80 -9.53 17.71 6.21
N GLU A 81 -9.35 18.90 6.81
CA GLU A 81 -8.82 20.07 6.09
C GLU A 81 -7.39 19.82 5.55
N LEU A 82 -6.59 19.05 6.27
CA LEU A 82 -5.23 18.68 5.84
C LEU A 82 -5.26 17.64 4.72
N GLU A 83 -6.18 16.67 4.79
CA GLU A 83 -6.42 15.70 3.72
C GLU A 83 -6.81 16.40 2.43
N GLU A 84 -7.82 17.29 2.48
CA GLU A 84 -8.27 18.09 1.33
C GLU A 84 -7.13 18.92 0.73
N TYR A 85 -6.30 19.51 1.58
CA TYR A 85 -5.13 20.25 1.11
C TYR A 85 -4.15 19.33 0.35
N PHE A 86 -3.78 18.18 0.92
CA PHE A 86 -2.86 17.25 0.25
C PHE A 86 -3.43 16.72 -1.06
N GLU A 87 -4.72 16.40 -1.12
CA GLU A 87 -5.41 16.00 -2.36
C GLU A 87 -5.34 17.09 -3.43
N SER A 88 -5.52 18.35 -3.03
CA SER A 88 -5.41 19.48 -3.95
C SER A 88 -4.01 19.64 -4.56
N VAL A 89 -2.98 19.29 -3.78
CA VAL A 89 -1.57 19.37 -4.23
C VAL A 89 -1.25 18.29 -5.25
N VAL A 90 -1.73 17.07 -5.05
CA VAL A 90 -1.42 15.94 -5.95
C VAL A 90 -2.36 15.85 -7.14
N GLY A 91 -3.45 16.64 -7.15
CA GLY A 91 -4.40 16.73 -8.26
C GLY A 91 -5.37 15.55 -8.39
N HIS A 92 -5.47 14.71 -7.38
CA HIS A 92 -6.44 13.61 -7.31
C HIS A 92 -6.74 13.24 -5.85
N LYS A 93 -7.81 12.46 -5.63
CA LYS A 93 -8.20 12.01 -4.30
C LYS A 93 -7.25 10.92 -3.79
N LEU A 94 -6.50 11.24 -2.74
CA LEU A 94 -5.56 10.30 -2.12
C LEU A 94 -6.26 9.18 -1.35
N SER A 95 -7.47 9.45 -0.84
CA SER A 95 -8.33 8.45 -0.19
C SER A 95 -8.73 7.29 -1.12
N GLU A 96 -8.63 7.50 -2.44
CA GLU A 96 -8.88 6.47 -3.46
C GLU A 96 -7.61 5.72 -3.87
N MET A 97 -6.44 6.10 -3.34
CA MET A 97 -5.18 5.39 -3.58
C MET A 97 -5.09 4.13 -2.75
N TYR A 98 -4.38 3.16 -3.27
CA TYR A 98 -4.07 1.93 -2.55
C TYR A 98 -2.64 1.96 -1.99
N HIS A 99 -2.41 1.13 -0.99
CA HIS A 99 -1.09 0.92 -0.40
C HIS A 99 -0.60 -0.50 -0.65
N ASN A 100 0.70 -0.63 -0.88
CA ASN A 100 1.33 -1.93 -0.95
C ASN A 100 1.72 -2.44 0.45
N PRO A 101 1.59 -3.75 0.71
CA PRO A 101 1.00 -4.74 -0.18
C PRO A 101 -0.54 -4.62 -0.20
N ILE A 102 -1.14 -4.65 -1.38
CA ILE A 102 -2.61 -4.65 -1.55
C ILE A 102 -3.27 -5.91 -0.95
N ARG A 103 -2.47 -6.92 -0.66
CA ARG A 103 -2.89 -8.15 -0.02
C ARG A 103 -1.78 -8.70 0.87
N THR A 104 -2.05 -8.85 2.16
CA THR A 104 -1.13 -9.46 3.12
C THR A 104 -1.31 -10.97 3.19
N GLY A 105 -0.23 -11.71 3.42
CA GLY A 105 -0.23 -13.17 3.52
C GLY A 105 0.62 -13.84 2.44
N MET A 106 0.50 -15.16 2.32
CA MET A 106 1.25 -15.96 1.36
C MET A 106 0.41 -16.16 0.08
N TYR A 107 0.62 -15.29 -0.89
CA TYR A 107 -0.04 -15.32 -2.20
C TYR A 107 1.00 -15.15 -3.33
N PRO A 108 1.97 -16.08 -3.44
CA PRO A 108 3.02 -16.00 -4.45
C PRO A 108 2.51 -16.32 -5.85
N ASP A 109 3.31 -15.95 -6.84
CA ASP A 109 3.13 -16.28 -8.26
C ASP A 109 1.70 -15.94 -8.77
N PRO A 110 1.24 -14.68 -8.66
CA PRO A 110 -0.09 -14.32 -9.11
C PRO A 110 -0.21 -14.38 -10.63
N SER A 111 -1.24 -15.06 -11.14
CA SER A 111 -1.72 -14.93 -12.51
C SER A 111 -3.13 -14.34 -12.49
N ILE A 112 -3.38 -13.34 -13.36
CA ILE A 112 -4.62 -12.56 -13.37
C ILE A 112 -5.23 -12.57 -14.76
N VAL A 113 -6.55 -12.78 -14.82
CA VAL A 113 -7.35 -12.62 -16.04
C VAL A 113 -8.48 -11.62 -15.81
N ARG A 114 -8.72 -10.74 -16.78
CA ARG A 114 -9.89 -9.86 -16.80
C ARG A 114 -11.01 -10.49 -17.63
N VAL A 115 -12.22 -10.50 -17.07
CA VAL A 115 -13.44 -10.91 -17.76
C VAL A 115 -14.47 -9.80 -17.59
N GLU A 116 -14.76 -9.08 -18.66
CA GLU A 116 -15.58 -7.85 -18.63
C GLU A 116 -15.03 -6.82 -17.63
N ASP A 117 -15.77 -6.54 -16.54
CA ASP A 117 -15.37 -5.59 -15.49
C ASP A 117 -14.89 -6.28 -14.20
N ASP A 118 -14.61 -7.57 -14.30
CA ASP A 118 -14.16 -8.39 -13.19
C ASP A 118 -12.73 -8.89 -13.41
N TYR A 119 -11.98 -9.00 -12.32
CA TYR A 119 -10.63 -9.56 -12.30
C TYR A 119 -10.60 -10.81 -11.44
N TYR A 120 -9.96 -11.84 -11.96
CA TYR A 120 -9.78 -13.12 -11.28
C TYR A 120 -8.30 -13.44 -11.17
N MET A 121 -7.86 -13.86 -9.99
CA MET A 121 -6.46 -14.16 -9.71
C MET A 121 -6.32 -15.53 -9.07
N VAL A 122 -5.30 -16.26 -9.49
CA VAL A 122 -4.84 -17.49 -8.85
C VAL A 122 -3.44 -17.31 -8.30
N ASN A 123 -3.09 -18.07 -7.27
CA ASN A 123 -1.78 -18.06 -6.64
C ASN A 123 -1.30 -19.48 -6.36
N SER A 124 0.03 -19.66 -6.23
CA SER A 124 0.61 -20.92 -5.76
C SER A 124 0.11 -21.28 -4.38
N SER A 125 -0.16 -22.57 -4.14
CA SER A 125 -0.53 -23.10 -2.84
C SER A 125 0.47 -24.12 -2.30
N PHE A 126 1.46 -24.53 -3.10
CA PHE A 126 2.42 -25.57 -2.72
C PHE A 126 1.68 -26.83 -2.21
N ILE A 127 2.02 -27.28 -1.00
CA ILE A 127 1.39 -28.43 -0.34
C ILE A 127 0.13 -28.05 0.47
N PHE A 128 -0.27 -26.77 0.48
CA PHE A 128 -1.41 -26.33 1.27
C PHE A 128 -2.73 -26.63 0.57
N TYR A 129 -3.63 -27.25 1.30
CA TYR A 129 -4.98 -27.61 0.86
C TYR A 129 -6.03 -26.71 1.56
N PRO A 130 -7.11 -26.29 0.87
CA PRO A 130 -7.45 -26.53 -0.55
C PRO A 130 -6.47 -25.82 -1.51
N CYS A 131 -6.31 -26.40 -2.73
CA CYS A 131 -5.22 -25.99 -3.61
C CYS A 131 -5.64 -24.88 -4.58
N ILE A 132 -4.69 -23.99 -4.87
CA ILE A 132 -4.79 -22.91 -5.83
C ILE A 132 -5.96 -21.98 -5.48
N PRO A 133 -5.78 -21.03 -4.55
CA PRO A 133 -6.81 -20.07 -4.20
C PRO A 133 -7.20 -19.24 -5.42
N VAL A 134 -8.51 -19.09 -5.62
CA VAL A 134 -9.10 -18.23 -6.64
C VAL A 134 -9.67 -17.00 -5.96
N SER A 135 -9.23 -15.84 -6.38
CA SER A 135 -9.64 -14.55 -5.84
C SER A 135 -10.30 -13.69 -6.92
N HIS A 136 -11.21 -12.85 -6.50
CA HIS A 136 -11.96 -11.92 -7.35
C HIS A 136 -11.77 -10.49 -6.87
N SER A 137 -11.70 -9.54 -7.81
CA SER A 137 -11.67 -8.11 -7.58
C SER A 137 -12.43 -7.35 -8.67
N LYS A 138 -12.94 -6.17 -8.36
CA LYS A 138 -13.50 -5.19 -9.31
C LYS A 138 -12.50 -4.09 -9.69
N ASP A 139 -11.42 -3.91 -8.93
CA ASP A 139 -10.55 -2.74 -9.00
C ASP A 139 -9.04 -3.08 -8.93
N LEU A 140 -8.67 -4.36 -8.87
CA LEU A 140 -7.30 -4.85 -8.69
C LEU A 140 -6.68 -4.50 -7.32
N ILE A 141 -7.42 -3.86 -6.44
CA ILE A 141 -6.97 -3.43 -5.11
C ILE A 141 -7.61 -4.28 -4.02
N HIS A 142 -8.94 -4.40 -4.07
CA HIS A 142 -9.71 -5.15 -3.07
C HIS A 142 -9.98 -6.57 -3.57
N TRP A 143 -9.24 -7.53 -3.03
CA TRP A 143 -9.31 -8.94 -3.41
C TRP A 143 -10.02 -9.78 -2.37
N LYS A 144 -10.95 -10.62 -2.82
CA LYS A 144 -11.66 -11.60 -1.98
C LYS A 144 -11.44 -12.99 -2.54
N ILE A 145 -11.05 -13.96 -1.69
CA ILE A 145 -11.05 -15.38 -2.07
C ILE A 145 -12.50 -15.79 -2.28
N ILE A 146 -12.78 -16.35 -3.46
CA ILE A 146 -14.10 -16.85 -3.85
C ILE A 146 -14.17 -18.39 -3.90
N GLY A 147 -13.03 -19.06 -3.84
CA GLY A 147 -12.90 -20.50 -3.86
C GLY A 147 -11.48 -20.97 -4.11
N TYR A 148 -11.37 -22.23 -4.47
CA TYR A 148 -10.12 -22.89 -4.79
C TYR A 148 -10.30 -23.74 -6.05
N ALA A 149 -9.26 -23.96 -6.83
CA ALA A 149 -9.34 -24.75 -8.04
C ALA A 149 -9.50 -26.25 -7.73
N ILE A 150 -8.92 -26.72 -6.62
CA ILE A 150 -9.01 -28.12 -6.18
C ILE A 150 -9.55 -28.14 -4.74
N THR A 151 -10.75 -28.71 -4.58
CA THR A 151 -11.50 -28.76 -3.32
C THR A 151 -11.69 -30.18 -2.79
N GLU A 152 -11.38 -31.20 -3.61
CA GLU A 152 -11.49 -32.60 -3.21
C GLU A 152 -10.10 -33.15 -2.91
N PRO A 153 -9.85 -33.69 -1.70
CA PRO A 153 -8.54 -34.19 -1.30
C PRO A 153 -7.95 -35.24 -2.27
N GLU A 154 -8.81 -36.09 -2.82
CA GLU A 154 -8.42 -37.14 -3.75
C GLU A 154 -7.84 -36.59 -5.06
N TRP A 155 -8.18 -35.34 -5.42
CA TRP A 155 -7.68 -34.69 -6.62
C TRP A 155 -6.41 -33.87 -6.34
N ALA A 156 -6.16 -33.57 -5.07
CA ALA A 156 -5.03 -32.74 -4.70
C ALA A 156 -3.67 -33.42 -4.91
N ALA A 157 -3.63 -34.76 -4.83
CA ALA A 157 -2.41 -35.58 -5.02
C ALA A 157 -1.17 -35.04 -4.25
N LEU A 158 -1.40 -34.59 -3.01
CA LEU A 158 -0.37 -34.00 -2.17
C LEU A 158 0.32 -34.99 -1.24
N ASP A 159 -0.15 -36.23 -1.22
CA ASP A 159 0.39 -37.31 -0.36
C ASP A 159 1.86 -37.58 -0.73
N ASP A 160 2.69 -37.74 0.27
CA ASP A 160 4.14 -38.03 0.14
C ASP A 160 5.00 -36.94 -0.55
N LEU A 161 4.48 -35.72 -0.70
CA LEU A 161 5.29 -34.63 -1.21
C LEU A 161 6.18 -34.01 -0.13
N GLU A 162 7.44 -33.79 -0.49
CA GLU A 162 8.38 -33.02 0.35
C GLU A 162 7.97 -31.56 0.44
N GLY A 163 8.34 -30.89 1.54
CA GLY A 163 8.10 -29.47 1.74
C GLY A 163 8.65 -28.62 0.58
N GLY A 164 7.86 -27.62 0.17
CA GLY A 164 8.19 -26.76 -0.94
C GLY A 164 7.83 -27.29 -2.32
N ARG A 165 7.22 -28.47 -2.41
CA ARG A 165 6.63 -29.02 -3.64
C ARG A 165 5.13 -28.72 -3.70
N GLY A 166 4.42 -29.33 -4.64
CA GLY A 166 2.97 -29.16 -4.85
C GLY A 166 2.66 -28.19 -5.98
N TYR A 167 1.60 -27.41 -5.85
CA TYR A 167 1.10 -26.55 -6.94
C TYR A 167 1.83 -25.21 -7.00
N TRP A 168 2.58 -25.02 -8.07
CA TRP A 168 3.42 -23.85 -8.32
C TRP A 168 2.93 -23.04 -9.51
N ALA A 169 3.17 -21.73 -9.45
CA ALA A 169 2.99 -20.77 -10.54
C ALA A 169 1.78 -21.08 -11.44
N PRO A 170 0.56 -21.16 -10.88
CA PRO A 170 -0.62 -21.42 -11.68
C PRO A 170 -0.86 -20.31 -12.67
N ASP A 171 -1.36 -20.64 -13.84
CA ASP A 171 -1.87 -19.67 -14.81
C ASP A 171 -3.38 -19.78 -14.95
N ILE A 172 -4.06 -18.63 -15.13
CA ILE A 172 -5.50 -18.56 -15.33
C ILE A 172 -5.83 -17.91 -16.66
N SER A 173 -6.71 -18.52 -17.42
CA SER A 173 -7.25 -17.96 -18.65
C SER A 173 -8.77 -18.13 -18.72
N TYR A 174 -9.42 -17.32 -19.57
CA TYR A 174 -10.86 -17.39 -19.78
C TYR A 174 -11.19 -17.52 -21.26
N TYR A 175 -11.99 -18.52 -21.60
CA TYR A 175 -12.43 -18.74 -22.96
C TYR A 175 -13.85 -19.36 -23.04
N LYS A 176 -14.70 -18.79 -23.86
CA LYS A 176 -16.07 -19.28 -24.11
C LYS A 176 -16.87 -19.59 -22.85
N GLY A 177 -16.86 -18.69 -21.87
CA GLY A 177 -17.64 -18.82 -20.63
C GLY A 177 -17.03 -19.71 -19.57
N ARG A 178 -15.77 -20.17 -19.74
CA ARG A 178 -15.10 -21.06 -18.79
C ARG A 178 -13.72 -20.52 -18.41
N PHE A 179 -13.37 -20.72 -17.16
CA PHE A 179 -12.00 -20.53 -16.67
C PHE A 179 -11.20 -21.81 -16.85
N TYR A 180 -9.96 -21.64 -17.24
CA TYR A 180 -8.96 -22.70 -17.35
C TYR A 180 -7.81 -22.33 -16.44
N ILE A 181 -7.44 -23.25 -15.55
CA ILE A 181 -6.32 -23.07 -14.62
C ILE A 181 -5.33 -24.20 -14.88
N THR A 182 -4.08 -23.85 -15.11
CA THR A 182 -2.96 -24.78 -15.25
C THR A 182 -1.95 -24.53 -14.14
N ALA A 183 -1.33 -25.57 -13.62
CA ALA A 183 -0.27 -25.48 -12.62
C ALA A 183 0.72 -26.61 -12.82
N THR A 184 1.95 -26.42 -12.34
CA THR A 184 3.03 -27.43 -12.37
C THR A 184 3.23 -28.03 -10.99
#